data_50840c71c00abbbfa0e75638129a5a0c
#
_entry.id   50840c71c00abbbfa0e75638129a5a0c
#
_cell.length_a   1.000
_cell.length_b   1.000
_cell.length_c   1.000
_cell.angle_alpha   90.00
_cell.angle_beta   90.00
_cell.angle_gamma   90.00
#
_symmetry.space_group_name_H-M   'P 1'
#
loop_
_entity.id
_entity.type
_entity.pdbx_description
1 polymer ?
#
loop_
_entity_poly.entity_id
_entity_poly.type
_entity_poly.pdbx_seq_one_letter_code
_entity_poly.pdbx_strand_id
1 'polypeptide(L)'
;MISYLKRLRRYGDFIYDLDPACKSVFEAIFLYPVVRAMVAHRIAHYFYQKDHPLLARWISQRARKRTGIEIHPGASIGENLFIDHGMGVVIGETAQIGNRVHLYHNVTLGGTGNEKEKRGILLSATTSLLGLGPLSWVL
;
A
#
# COMPACT_ATOMS: atom_id res chain seq x y z
N MET A 1 19.32 5.49 10.73
CA MET A 1 19.41 4.02 10.53
C MET A 1 18.65 3.23 11.61
N ILE A 2 18.94 3.39 12.88
CA ILE A 2 18.27 2.67 14.00
C ILE A 2 16.75 2.91 14.04
N SER A 3 16.28 4.12 13.75
CA SER A 3 14.86 4.48 13.71
C SER A 3 14.10 3.73 12.60
N TYR A 4 14.72 3.56 11.43
CA TYR A 4 14.12 2.84 10.30
C TYR A 4 13.98 1.33 10.59
N LEU A 5 15.01 0.71 11.15
CA LEU A 5 14.98 -0.71 11.53
C LEU A 5 13.92 -0.99 12.61
N LYS A 6 13.78 -0.11 13.60
CA LYS A 6 12.70 -0.20 14.60
C LYS A 6 11.31 -0.09 13.98
N ARG A 7 11.16 0.76 12.96
CA ARG A 7 9.89 0.95 12.24
C ARG A 7 9.54 -0.29 11.40
N LEU A 8 10.53 -0.83 10.70
CA LEU A 8 10.37 -2.05 9.91
C LEU A 8 10.03 -3.25 10.80
N ARG A 9 10.67 -3.39 11.96
CA ARG A 9 10.36 -4.42 12.92
C ARG A 9 8.92 -4.30 13.42
N ARG A 10 8.48 -3.12 13.87
CA ARG A 10 7.10 -2.89 14.32
C ARG A 10 6.07 -3.21 13.23
N TYR A 11 6.42 -2.96 11.98
CA TYR A 11 5.56 -3.33 10.86
C TYR A 11 5.50 -4.85 10.67
N GLY A 12 6.61 -5.55 10.83
CA GLY A 12 6.65 -7.01 10.83
C GLY A 12 5.86 -7.62 12.00
N ASP A 13 6.00 -7.07 13.21
CA ASP A 13 5.23 -7.48 14.38
C ASP A 13 3.72 -7.32 14.11
N PHE A 14 3.30 -6.19 13.53
CA PHE A 14 1.91 -5.92 13.17
C PHE A 14 1.34 -6.95 12.17
N ILE A 15 2.10 -7.34 11.15
CA ILE A 15 1.68 -8.36 10.18
C ILE A 15 1.59 -9.73 10.85
N TYR A 16 2.59 -10.08 11.65
CA TYR A 16 2.63 -11.34 12.40
C TYR A 16 1.42 -11.52 13.34
N ASP A 17 0.98 -10.43 13.98
CA ASP A 17 -0.18 -10.42 14.87
C ASP A 17 -1.51 -10.55 14.11
N LEU A 18 -1.57 -10.10 12.85
CA LEU A 18 -2.80 -10.12 12.05
C LEU A 18 -3.00 -11.40 11.25
N ASP A 19 -1.91 -12.01 10.77
CA ASP A 19 -1.98 -13.17 9.88
C ASP A 19 -1.59 -14.46 10.62
N PRO A 20 -2.58 -15.32 10.96
CA PRO A 20 -2.30 -16.61 11.60
C PRO A 20 -1.40 -17.56 10.77
N ALA A 21 -1.30 -17.34 9.46
CA ALA A 21 -0.44 -18.13 8.59
C ALA A 21 1.04 -17.73 8.69
N CYS A 22 1.31 -16.51 9.17
CA CYS A 22 2.67 -15.99 9.32
C CYS A 22 3.40 -16.72 10.47
N LYS A 23 4.56 -17.32 10.19
CA LYS A 23 5.29 -18.14 11.17
C LYS A 23 6.30 -17.34 11.99
N SER A 24 6.70 -16.15 11.53
CA SER A 24 7.68 -15.33 12.23
C SER A 24 7.69 -13.89 11.72
N VAL A 25 8.14 -12.97 12.57
CA VAL A 25 8.38 -11.56 12.17
C VAL A 25 9.39 -11.45 11.03
N PHE A 26 10.35 -12.36 10.96
CA PHE A 26 11.31 -12.43 9.85
C PHE A 26 10.60 -12.74 8.54
N GLU A 27 9.70 -13.73 8.53
CA GLU A 27 8.86 -14.06 7.38
C GLU A 27 8.03 -12.85 6.94
N ALA A 28 7.34 -12.19 7.88
CA ALA A 28 6.56 -10.98 7.61
C ALA A 28 7.38 -9.90 6.90
N ILE A 29 8.61 -9.63 7.37
CA ILE A 29 9.47 -8.57 6.81
C ILE A 29 10.01 -8.92 5.43
N PHE A 30 10.45 -10.16 5.22
CA PHE A 30 11.22 -10.52 4.02
C PHE A 30 10.40 -11.20 2.92
N LEU A 31 9.30 -11.85 3.26
CA LEU A 31 8.53 -12.64 2.30
C LEU A 31 7.19 -11.99 1.93
N TYR A 32 6.59 -11.19 2.79
CA TYR A 32 5.30 -10.56 2.49
C TYR A 32 5.45 -9.45 1.43
N PRO A 33 4.68 -9.53 0.33
CA PRO A 33 4.77 -8.57 -0.77
C PRO A 33 4.47 -7.14 -0.34
N VAL A 34 3.55 -6.95 0.61
CA VAL A 34 3.13 -5.64 1.10
C VAL A 34 4.29 -4.86 1.71
N VAL A 35 5.21 -5.51 2.42
CA VAL A 35 6.37 -4.82 3.03
C VAL A 35 7.26 -4.22 1.94
N ARG A 36 7.54 -5.00 0.89
CA ARG A 36 8.33 -4.54 -0.26
C ARG A 36 7.63 -3.41 -1.01
N ALA A 37 6.30 -3.52 -1.19
CA ALA A 37 5.50 -2.49 -1.84
C ALA A 37 5.51 -1.19 -1.04
N MET A 38 5.35 -1.26 0.29
CA MET A 38 5.36 -0.09 1.17
C MET A 38 6.72 0.59 1.27
N VAL A 39 7.80 -0.19 1.34
CA VAL A 39 9.17 0.38 1.31
C VAL A 39 9.41 1.12 0.00
N ALA A 40 9.07 0.50 -1.13
CA ALA A 40 9.21 1.13 -2.45
C ALA A 40 8.30 2.37 -2.58
N HIS A 41 7.07 2.31 -2.08
CA HIS A 41 6.15 3.45 -2.08
C HIS A 41 6.72 4.62 -1.27
N ARG A 42 7.26 4.41 -0.07
CA ARG A 42 7.87 5.49 0.74
C ARG A 42 9.00 6.21 0.01
N ILE A 43 9.83 5.44 -0.71
CA ILE A 43 10.91 6.01 -1.52
C ILE A 43 10.34 6.76 -2.73
N ALA A 44 9.39 6.16 -3.45
CA ALA A 44 8.75 6.78 -4.61
C ALA A 44 8.01 8.07 -4.23
N HIS A 45 7.27 8.06 -3.12
CA HIS A 45 6.54 9.22 -2.59
C HIS A 45 7.49 10.37 -2.24
N TYR A 46 8.63 10.08 -1.61
CA TYR A 46 9.66 11.08 -1.34
C TYR A 46 10.13 11.77 -2.62
N PHE A 47 10.46 11.02 -3.68
CA PHE A 47 10.86 11.60 -4.96
C PHE A 47 9.73 12.34 -5.66
N TYR A 48 8.50 11.85 -5.54
CA TYR A 48 7.31 12.52 -6.05
C TYR A 48 7.13 13.90 -5.42
N GLN A 49 7.27 14.01 -4.09
CA GLN A 49 7.21 15.28 -3.36
C GLN A 49 8.39 16.22 -3.67
N LYS A 50 9.50 15.71 -4.19
CA LYS A 50 10.67 16.48 -4.63
C LYS A 50 10.64 16.85 -6.11
N ASP A 51 9.48 16.76 -6.74
CA ASP A 51 9.27 17.08 -8.16
C ASP A 51 10.11 16.22 -9.12
N HIS A 52 10.29 14.94 -8.78
CA HIS A 52 10.91 13.94 -9.64
C HIS A 52 9.89 12.84 -10.04
N PRO A 53 8.81 13.18 -10.78
CA PRO A 53 7.69 12.26 -11.03
C PRO A 53 8.08 11.03 -11.85
N LEU A 54 9.00 11.17 -12.81
CA LEU A 54 9.45 10.05 -13.66
C LEU A 54 10.21 9.00 -12.83
N LEU A 55 11.12 9.43 -11.95
CA LEU A 55 11.85 8.54 -11.07
C LEU A 55 10.91 7.87 -10.07
N ALA A 56 10.01 8.64 -9.47
CA ALA A 56 9.00 8.13 -8.56
C ALA A 56 8.12 7.06 -9.24
N ARG A 57 7.67 7.32 -10.48
CA ARG A 57 6.87 6.37 -11.26
C ARG A 57 7.66 5.11 -11.63
N TRP A 58 8.92 5.26 -12.00
CA TRP A 58 9.78 4.12 -12.30
C TRP A 58 9.94 3.18 -11.09
N ILE A 59 10.17 3.73 -9.89
CA ILE A 59 10.27 2.95 -8.64
C ILE A 59 8.95 2.22 -8.36
N SER A 60 7.81 2.91 -8.48
CA SER A 60 6.48 2.35 -8.29
C SER A 60 6.20 1.19 -9.25
N GLN A 61 6.48 1.35 -10.55
CA GLN A 61 6.24 0.30 -11.54
C GLN A 61 7.19 -0.90 -11.36
N ARG A 62 8.40 -0.67 -10.88
CA ARG A 62 9.32 -1.76 -10.53
C ARG A 62 8.80 -2.56 -9.31
N ALA A 63 8.24 -1.89 -8.32
CA ALA A 63 7.60 -2.54 -7.18
C ALA A 63 6.39 -3.38 -7.61
N ARG A 64 5.50 -2.81 -8.45
CA ARG A 64 4.35 -3.52 -9.01
C ARG A 64 4.74 -4.83 -9.69
N LYS A 65 5.77 -4.81 -10.55
CA LYS A 65 6.26 -6.01 -11.25
C LYS A 65 6.73 -7.12 -10.29
N ARG A 66 7.19 -6.77 -9.09
CA ARG A 66 7.75 -7.71 -8.10
C ARG A 66 6.73 -8.18 -7.07
N THR A 67 5.68 -7.39 -6.84
CA THR A 67 4.75 -7.61 -5.73
C THR A 67 3.31 -7.89 -6.19
N GLY A 68 2.97 -7.55 -7.44
CA GLY A 68 1.59 -7.55 -7.92
C GLY A 68 0.73 -6.40 -7.38
N ILE A 69 1.32 -5.50 -6.56
CA ILE A 69 0.64 -4.36 -5.91
C ILE A 69 1.07 -3.09 -6.63
N GLU A 70 0.10 -2.37 -7.19
CA GLU A 70 0.32 -1.05 -7.77
C GLU A 70 -0.04 0.05 -6.77
N ILE A 71 0.93 0.92 -6.45
CA ILE A 71 0.70 2.10 -5.62
C ILE A 71 1.24 3.32 -6.37
N HIS A 72 0.35 4.29 -6.63
CA HIS A 72 0.79 5.55 -7.23
C HIS A 72 1.68 6.33 -6.25
N PRO A 73 2.79 6.94 -6.70
CA PRO A 73 3.67 7.71 -5.81
C PRO A 73 3.00 8.87 -5.08
N GLY A 74 1.95 9.44 -5.66
CA GLY A 74 1.17 10.54 -5.08
C GLY A 74 0.22 10.11 -3.95
N ALA A 75 -0.09 8.82 -3.81
CA ALA A 75 -0.97 8.33 -2.76
C ALA A 75 -0.42 8.66 -1.36
N SER A 76 -1.33 9.04 -0.45
CA SER A 76 -1.01 9.27 0.95
C SER A 76 -1.39 8.04 1.77
N ILE A 77 -0.40 7.40 2.39
CA ILE A 77 -0.62 6.15 3.14
C ILE A 77 -0.02 6.29 4.53
N GLY A 78 -0.85 6.06 5.52
CA GLY A 78 -0.48 6.05 6.93
C GLY A 78 0.44 4.88 7.33
N GLU A 79 0.47 4.57 8.60
CA GLU A 79 1.25 3.45 9.14
C GLU A 79 0.42 2.17 9.19
N ASN A 80 1.11 1.02 9.08
CA ASN A 80 0.51 -0.29 9.28
C ASN A 80 -0.63 -0.61 8.29
N LEU A 81 -0.41 -0.32 7.01
CA LEU A 81 -1.25 -0.87 5.94
C LEU A 81 -0.90 -2.35 5.76
N PHE A 82 -1.86 -3.24 5.94
CA PHE A 82 -1.73 -4.65 5.58
C PHE A 82 -2.49 -4.95 4.30
N ILE A 83 -1.83 -5.61 3.35
CA ILE A 83 -2.45 -6.09 2.11
C ILE A 83 -2.23 -7.59 2.05
N ASP A 84 -3.31 -8.33 2.26
CA ASP A 84 -3.29 -9.78 2.23
C ASP A 84 -3.34 -10.29 0.78
N HIS A 85 -2.43 -11.20 0.44
CA HIS A 85 -2.17 -11.74 -0.90
C HIS A 85 -1.72 -10.72 -1.95
N GLY A 86 -2.25 -9.53 -1.98
CA GLY A 86 -1.82 -8.33 -2.71
C GLY A 86 -2.00 -8.32 -4.22
N MET A 87 -2.19 -9.45 -4.89
CA MET A 87 -2.33 -9.50 -6.35
C MET A 87 -3.52 -8.67 -6.84
N GLY A 88 -3.28 -7.84 -7.88
CA GLY A 88 -4.33 -7.01 -8.49
C GLY A 88 -4.77 -5.80 -7.66
N VAL A 89 -4.08 -5.49 -6.57
CA VAL A 89 -4.34 -4.26 -5.80
C VAL A 89 -3.84 -3.05 -6.58
N VAL A 90 -4.69 -2.02 -6.69
CA VAL A 90 -4.37 -0.74 -7.33
C VAL A 90 -4.72 0.40 -6.38
N ILE A 91 -3.74 1.22 -6.03
CA ILE A 91 -3.90 2.42 -5.21
C ILE A 91 -3.54 3.63 -6.07
N GLY A 92 -4.55 4.45 -6.41
CA GLY A 92 -4.44 5.61 -7.30
C GLY A 92 -3.79 6.82 -6.64
N GLU A 93 -3.51 7.85 -7.45
CA GLU A 93 -2.79 9.07 -7.06
C GLU A 93 -3.44 9.81 -5.89
N THR A 94 -4.76 9.94 -5.92
CA THR A 94 -5.53 10.75 -4.96
C THR A 94 -5.99 9.97 -3.73
N ALA A 95 -5.63 8.67 -3.63
CA ALA A 95 -6.02 7.84 -2.50
C ALA A 95 -5.37 8.32 -1.20
N GLN A 96 -6.18 8.39 -0.15
CA GLN A 96 -5.75 8.72 1.21
C GLN A 96 -6.10 7.56 2.13
N ILE A 97 -5.10 6.83 2.56
CA ILE A 97 -5.25 5.65 3.43
C ILE A 97 -4.71 6.00 4.81
N GLY A 98 -5.54 5.84 5.83
CA GLY A 98 -5.17 6.07 7.23
C GLY A 98 -4.24 5.01 7.79
N ASN A 99 -4.19 4.93 9.11
CA ASN A 99 -3.39 3.94 9.82
C ASN A 99 -4.16 2.64 10.03
N ARG A 100 -3.45 1.51 10.09
CA ARG A 100 -3.99 0.19 10.44
C ARG A 100 -5.14 -0.27 9.52
N VAL A 101 -5.03 0.01 8.25
CA VAL A 101 -5.98 -0.43 7.22
C VAL A 101 -5.60 -1.82 6.73
N HIS A 102 -6.60 -2.68 6.50
CA HIS A 102 -6.43 -4.01 5.96
C HIS A 102 -7.15 -4.12 4.60
N LEU A 103 -6.42 -4.48 3.57
CA LEU A 103 -6.91 -4.72 2.21
C LEU A 103 -6.66 -6.17 1.81
N TYR A 104 -7.51 -6.69 0.92
CA TYR A 104 -7.29 -7.96 0.26
C TYR A 104 -6.88 -7.78 -1.21
N HIS A 105 -6.61 -8.87 -1.89
CA HIS A 105 -6.32 -8.89 -3.33
C HIS A 105 -7.46 -8.27 -4.17
N ASN A 106 -7.12 -7.82 -5.39
CA ASN A 106 -8.07 -7.26 -6.36
C ASN A 106 -8.85 -6.01 -5.88
N VAL A 107 -8.37 -5.32 -4.85
CA VAL A 107 -8.95 -4.05 -4.40
C VAL A 107 -8.39 -2.90 -5.24
N THR A 108 -9.28 -2.07 -5.77
CA THR A 108 -8.91 -0.82 -6.46
C THR A 108 -9.39 0.39 -5.66
N LEU A 109 -8.45 1.26 -5.30
CA LEU A 109 -8.69 2.55 -4.67
C LEU A 109 -8.25 3.65 -5.64
N GLY A 110 -9.19 4.20 -6.40
CA GLY A 110 -8.89 5.20 -7.42
C GLY A 110 -10.17 5.83 -7.98
N GLY A 111 -10.06 7.04 -8.52
CA GLY A 111 -11.16 7.68 -9.24
C GLY A 111 -11.37 7.07 -10.63
N THR A 112 -12.58 7.15 -11.16
CA THR A 112 -12.93 6.67 -12.52
C THR A 112 -12.32 7.48 -13.66
N GLY A 113 -11.64 8.58 -13.36
CA GLY A 113 -11.12 9.51 -14.38
C GLY A 113 -12.18 10.43 -15.00
N ASN A 114 -13.47 10.21 -14.71
CA ASN A 114 -14.58 11.02 -15.24
C ASN A 114 -14.97 12.19 -14.34
N GLU A 115 -14.37 12.30 -13.16
CA GLU A 115 -14.70 13.35 -12.20
C GLU A 115 -13.87 14.61 -12.46
N LYS A 116 -14.55 15.74 -12.71
CA LYS A 116 -13.93 17.06 -12.84
C LYS A 116 -13.31 17.56 -11.51
N GLU A 117 -13.71 17.00 -10.39
CA GLU A 117 -13.11 17.23 -9.07
C GLU A 117 -12.25 16.03 -8.66
N LYS A 118 -11.01 16.28 -8.26
CA LYS A 118 -10.09 15.27 -7.71
C LYS A 118 -10.56 14.84 -6.29
N ARG A 119 -11.69 14.15 -6.22
CA ARG A 119 -12.12 13.54 -4.95
C ARG A 119 -11.27 12.32 -4.69
N GLY A 120 -10.43 12.40 -3.65
CA GLY A 120 -9.64 11.27 -3.19
C GLY A 120 -10.50 10.26 -2.43
N ILE A 121 -10.20 8.97 -2.55
CA ILE A 121 -10.77 7.94 -1.69
C ILE A 121 -10.12 8.06 -0.32
N LEU A 122 -10.92 8.36 0.70
CA LEU A 122 -10.48 8.42 2.09
C LEU A 122 -10.85 7.12 2.82
N LEU A 123 -9.85 6.36 3.23
CA LEU A 123 -10.02 5.22 4.12
C LEU A 123 -9.45 5.55 5.51
N SER A 124 -10.33 5.63 6.50
CA SER A 124 -9.92 5.84 7.89
C SER A 124 -9.58 4.51 8.59
N ALA A 125 -8.92 4.61 9.74
CA ALA A 125 -8.49 3.48 10.56
C ALA A 125 -9.59 2.43 10.81
N THR A 126 -9.21 1.15 10.79
CA THR A 126 -10.05 -0.01 11.17
C THR A 126 -11.07 -0.47 10.11
N THR A 127 -10.90 -0.15 8.85
CA THR A 127 -11.78 -0.69 7.80
C THR A 127 -11.18 -1.96 7.22
N SER A 128 -11.75 -3.12 7.56
CA SER A 128 -11.49 -4.37 6.86
C SER A 128 -12.30 -4.37 5.57
N LEU A 129 -11.66 -4.16 4.44
CA LEU A 129 -12.29 -4.29 3.12
C LEU A 129 -12.14 -5.73 2.65
N LEU A 130 -13.20 -6.51 2.81
CA LEU A 130 -13.29 -7.87 2.29
C LEU A 130 -13.44 -7.81 0.77
N GLY A 131 -12.37 -8.16 0.04
CA GLY A 131 -12.42 -8.35 -1.41
C GLY A 131 -12.99 -9.71 -1.76
N LEU A 132 -14.31 -9.87 -1.81
CA LEU A 132 -14.99 -11.01 -2.39
C LEU A 132 -15.54 -10.59 -3.77
N GLY A 133 -14.74 -10.79 -4.82
CA GLY A 133 -15.09 -10.45 -6.20
C GLY A 133 -14.53 -9.09 -6.67
N PRO A 134 -14.81 -8.68 -7.91
CA PRO A 134 -14.32 -7.42 -8.47
C PRO A 134 -15.05 -6.24 -7.81
N LEU A 135 -14.66 -5.86 -6.60
CA LEU A 135 -15.15 -4.65 -5.94
C LEU A 135 -14.28 -3.47 -6.37
N SER A 136 -14.69 -2.84 -7.45
CA SER A 136 -14.27 -1.50 -7.75
C SER A 136 -15.06 -0.54 -6.83
N TRP A 137 -14.45 -0.06 -5.76
CA TRP A 137 -14.98 1.08 -5.04
C TRP A 137 -14.67 2.34 -5.82
N VAL A 138 -15.64 2.74 -6.60
CA VAL A 138 -15.69 4.02 -7.27
C VAL A 138 -16.62 4.90 -6.45
N LEU A 139 -16.09 5.92 -5.83
CA LEU A 139 -16.84 7.04 -5.29
C LEU A 139 -16.51 8.29 -6.07
#